data_5b5e801360ca347ada1e71cd0d0152b2
#
_entry.id   5b5e801360ca347ada1e71cd0d0152b2
#
_cell.length_a   1.000
_cell.length_b   1.000
_cell.length_c   1.000
_cell.angle_alpha   90.00
_cell.angle_beta   90.00
_cell.angle_gamma   90.00
#
_symmetry.space_group_name_H-M   'P 1'
#
loop_
_entity.id
_entity.type
_entity.pdbx_description
1 polymer ?
#
loop_
_entity_poly.entity_id
_entity_poly.type
_entity_poly.pdbx_seq_one_letter_code
_entity_poly.pdbx_strand_id
1 'polypeptide(L)'
;MPFLQTIERDEVNISFWRATERQNEMLSFLPDGHDYAPTLNTFKSDRRRVEWLATRCLLHHLLGPDVRIDHLPSGRPFLLGSDLEISISHTDQLVAIALAPAGLEVGLDLEHNIDRAYRLMHRYLTEDEQEALVHNPTDAAMLWSAKEAIYKLCDTEGLAFLDDIHIYKECGQLLAELPTLSAQAVLDIDYLHDCAFALARYLR
;
A
#
# COMPACT_ATOMS: atom_id res chain seq x y z
N MET A 1 20.38 9.32 -2.67
CA MET A 1 19.67 8.03 -2.66
C MET A 1 18.19 8.31 -2.38
N PRO A 2 17.27 7.75 -3.10
CA PRO A 2 15.84 8.06 -3.02
C PRO A 2 15.09 7.37 -1.89
N PHE A 3 15.75 6.50 -1.10
CA PHE A 3 15.20 6.03 0.16
C PHE A 3 14.92 7.24 1.07
N LEU A 4 13.69 7.35 1.54
CA LEU A 4 13.28 8.48 2.37
C LEU A 4 13.38 8.15 3.85
N GLN A 5 12.60 7.16 4.29
CA GLN A 5 12.56 6.74 5.67
C GLN A 5 11.82 5.40 5.83
N THR A 6 11.98 4.80 6.99
CA THR A 6 11.08 3.78 7.53
C THR A 6 10.36 4.34 8.74
N ILE A 7 9.06 4.11 8.83
CA ILE A 7 8.25 4.37 10.03
C ILE A 7 7.75 3.04 10.57
N GLU A 8 7.60 2.96 11.88
CA GLU A 8 7.05 1.79 12.55
C GLU A 8 5.62 2.10 13.02
N ARG A 9 4.70 1.18 12.79
CA ARG A 9 3.33 1.19 13.27
C ARG A 9 3.01 -0.17 13.84
N ASP A 10 2.97 -0.26 15.16
CA ASP A 10 3.00 -1.52 15.90
C ASP A 10 4.07 -2.45 15.31
N GLU A 11 3.94 -3.66 15.06
CA GLU A 11 4.99 -4.56 14.55
C GLU A 11 5.25 -4.44 13.03
N VAL A 12 4.70 -3.41 12.35
CA VAL A 12 4.84 -3.22 10.90
C VAL A 12 5.81 -2.10 10.57
N ASN A 13 6.80 -2.39 9.74
CA ASN A 13 7.73 -1.42 9.19
C ASN A 13 7.24 -0.95 7.82
N ILE A 14 6.95 0.35 7.66
CA ILE A 14 6.55 0.97 6.40
C ILE A 14 7.71 1.80 5.89
N SER A 15 8.24 1.45 4.73
CA SER A 15 9.40 2.10 4.12
C SER A 15 9.03 2.80 2.83
N PHE A 16 9.58 3.99 2.60
CA PHE A 16 9.25 4.87 1.48
C PHE A 16 10.45 5.13 0.60
N TRP A 17 10.23 5.13 -0.72
CA TRP A 17 11.22 5.40 -1.75
C TRP A 17 10.65 6.40 -2.77
N ARG A 18 11.38 7.49 -3.02
CA ARG A 18 11.01 8.44 -4.07
C ARG A 18 11.62 8.00 -5.41
N ALA A 19 10.77 7.62 -6.35
CA ALA A 19 11.17 7.10 -7.64
C ALA A 19 11.54 8.23 -8.62
N THR A 20 12.69 8.88 -8.39
CA THR A 20 13.19 10.00 -9.20
C THR A 20 14.34 9.60 -10.14
N GLU A 21 14.90 8.41 -9.98
CA GLU A 21 16.00 7.93 -10.80
C GLU A 21 15.54 7.43 -12.16
N ARG A 22 16.49 7.42 -13.08
CA ARG A 22 16.31 6.77 -14.37
C ARG A 22 16.39 5.25 -14.26
N GLN A 23 15.79 4.55 -15.20
CA GLN A 23 15.75 3.08 -15.20
C GLN A 23 17.14 2.43 -15.11
N ASN A 24 18.14 2.97 -15.84
CA ASN A 24 19.51 2.46 -15.81
C ASN A 24 20.21 2.68 -14.46
N GLU A 25 19.90 3.76 -13.76
CA GLU A 25 20.42 4.03 -12.42
C GLU A 25 19.82 3.03 -11.42
N MET A 26 18.49 2.80 -11.47
CA MET A 26 17.83 1.79 -10.65
C MET A 26 18.37 0.39 -10.90
N LEU A 27 18.61 0.02 -12.17
CA LEU A 27 19.19 -1.28 -12.53
C LEU A 27 20.58 -1.47 -11.93
N SER A 28 21.39 -0.40 -11.80
CA SER A 28 22.70 -0.47 -11.17
C SER A 28 22.68 -0.69 -9.65
N PHE A 29 21.53 -0.47 -9.00
CA PHE A 29 21.31 -0.79 -7.57
C PHE A 29 20.91 -2.23 -7.34
N LEU A 30 20.38 -2.90 -8.35
CA LEU A 30 19.86 -4.25 -8.24
C LEU A 30 20.99 -5.27 -8.43
N PRO A 31 20.87 -6.48 -7.85
CA PRO A 31 21.91 -7.48 -7.93
C PRO A 31 22.26 -7.87 -9.36
N ASP A 32 23.54 -7.96 -9.66
CA ASP A 32 24.01 -8.55 -10.90
C ASP A 32 23.57 -10.03 -11.00
N GLY A 33 23.23 -10.46 -12.22
CA GLY A 33 22.82 -11.85 -12.46
C GLY A 33 21.32 -12.09 -12.46
N HIS A 34 20.50 -11.12 -12.10
CA HIS A 34 19.05 -11.17 -12.33
C HIS A 34 18.71 -10.55 -13.69
N ASP A 35 18.05 -11.33 -14.55
CA ASP A 35 17.55 -10.80 -15.81
C ASP A 35 16.19 -10.12 -15.61
N TYR A 36 16.19 -8.80 -15.50
CA TYR A 36 14.99 -7.98 -15.35
C TYR A 36 14.34 -7.62 -16.70
N ALA A 37 15.08 -7.79 -17.81
CA ALA A 37 14.64 -7.34 -19.12
C ALA A 37 13.34 -8.01 -19.61
N PRO A 38 13.10 -9.33 -19.43
CA PRO A 38 11.86 -9.96 -19.85
C PRO A 38 10.64 -9.29 -19.24
N THR A 39 10.66 -9.03 -17.91
CA THR A 39 9.55 -8.39 -17.22
C THR A 39 9.38 -6.93 -17.63
N LEU A 40 10.48 -6.17 -17.69
CA LEU A 40 10.42 -4.76 -18.11
C LEU A 40 9.86 -4.57 -19.50
N ASN A 41 10.14 -5.51 -20.42
CA ASN A 41 9.65 -5.48 -21.79
C ASN A 41 8.12 -5.74 -21.90
N THR A 42 7.50 -6.30 -20.88
CA THR A 42 6.03 -6.47 -20.85
C THR A 42 5.28 -5.17 -20.57
N PHE A 43 5.93 -4.21 -19.92
CA PHE A 43 5.28 -2.94 -19.56
C PHE A 43 5.25 -1.96 -20.73
N LYS A 44 4.06 -1.46 -21.04
CA LYS A 44 3.81 -0.52 -22.14
C LYS A 44 4.24 0.91 -21.83
N SER A 45 4.34 1.30 -20.55
CA SER A 45 4.69 2.65 -20.11
C SER A 45 5.98 2.68 -19.32
N ASP A 46 6.78 3.72 -19.53
CA ASP A 46 8.00 3.97 -18.74
C ASP A 46 7.69 4.19 -17.26
N ARG A 47 6.57 4.84 -16.96
CA ARG A 47 6.08 4.99 -15.59
C ARG A 47 5.98 3.63 -14.88
N ARG A 48 5.32 2.64 -15.49
CA ARG A 48 5.16 1.31 -14.88
C ARG A 48 6.49 0.59 -14.70
N ARG A 49 7.46 0.80 -15.60
CA ARG A 49 8.82 0.28 -15.45
C ARG A 49 9.54 0.88 -14.26
N VAL A 50 9.44 2.21 -14.09
CA VAL A 50 10.02 2.94 -12.96
C VAL A 50 9.41 2.47 -11.63
N GLU A 51 8.10 2.40 -11.52
CA GLU A 51 7.37 1.90 -10.33
C GLU A 51 7.84 0.48 -9.96
N TRP A 52 7.92 -0.39 -10.94
CA TRP A 52 8.35 -1.77 -10.76
C TRP A 52 9.81 -1.87 -10.29
N LEU A 53 10.72 -1.11 -10.90
CA LEU A 53 12.13 -1.07 -10.51
C LEU A 53 12.31 -0.46 -9.13
N ALA A 54 11.65 0.68 -8.84
CA ALA A 54 11.73 1.34 -7.54
C ALA A 54 11.29 0.41 -6.40
N THR A 55 10.24 -0.38 -6.62
CA THR A 55 9.80 -1.40 -5.66
C THR A 55 10.89 -2.42 -5.37
N ARG A 56 11.61 -2.90 -6.41
CA ARG A 56 12.72 -3.86 -6.24
C ARG A 56 13.94 -3.23 -5.59
N CYS A 57 14.25 -1.99 -5.94
CA CYS A 57 15.32 -1.23 -5.27
C CYS A 57 15.04 -1.06 -3.79
N LEU A 58 13.81 -0.70 -3.42
CA LEU A 58 13.41 -0.57 -2.03
C LEU A 58 13.49 -1.91 -1.31
N LEU A 59 12.95 -2.99 -1.89
CA LEU A 59 13.03 -4.32 -1.29
C LEU A 59 14.47 -4.76 -1.08
N HIS A 60 15.33 -4.60 -2.11
CA HIS A 60 16.75 -4.93 -2.02
C HIS A 60 17.47 -4.12 -0.95
N HIS A 61 17.13 -2.84 -0.80
CA HIS A 61 17.66 -1.99 0.27
C HIS A 61 17.28 -2.51 1.66
N LEU A 62 16.05 -3.02 1.82
CA LEU A 62 15.51 -3.47 3.11
C LEU A 62 15.98 -4.88 3.50
N LEU A 63 15.97 -5.81 2.57
CA LEU A 63 16.12 -7.24 2.83
C LEU A 63 17.31 -7.91 2.11
N GLY A 64 18.04 -7.16 1.28
CA GLY A 64 19.18 -7.67 0.53
C GLY A 64 18.81 -8.43 -0.75
N PRO A 65 19.82 -9.02 -1.43
CA PRO A 65 19.69 -9.54 -2.80
C PRO A 65 18.95 -10.88 -2.90
N ASP A 66 18.85 -11.63 -1.80
CA ASP A 66 18.32 -13.00 -1.82
C ASP A 66 16.78 -13.04 -1.71
N VAL A 67 16.15 -11.91 -1.33
CA VAL A 67 14.70 -11.80 -1.18
C VAL A 67 14.08 -11.21 -2.43
N ARG A 68 13.00 -11.82 -2.93
CA ARG A 68 12.30 -11.41 -4.15
C ARG A 68 10.80 -11.35 -3.93
N ILE A 69 10.13 -10.48 -4.70
CA ILE A 69 8.67 -10.40 -4.75
C ILE A 69 8.17 -11.34 -5.83
N ASP A 70 7.21 -12.19 -5.46
CA ASP A 70 6.36 -12.94 -6.38
C ASP A 70 4.89 -12.65 -6.06
N HIS A 71 3.96 -13.19 -6.82
CA HIS A 71 2.54 -12.88 -6.68
C HIS A 71 1.70 -14.15 -6.70
N LEU A 72 0.70 -14.19 -5.83
CA LEU A 72 -0.37 -15.19 -5.87
C LEU A 72 -1.24 -14.99 -7.12
N PRO A 73 -2.06 -15.98 -7.50
CA PRO A 73 -3.02 -15.83 -8.61
C PRO A 73 -3.99 -14.66 -8.43
N SER A 74 -4.30 -14.26 -7.20
CA SER A 74 -5.08 -13.06 -6.85
C SER A 74 -4.37 -11.73 -7.18
N GLY A 75 -3.04 -11.78 -7.39
CA GLY A 75 -2.19 -10.58 -7.54
C GLY A 75 -1.55 -10.10 -6.23
N ARG A 76 -1.90 -10.70 -5.08
CA ARG A 76 -1.28 -10.38 -3.79
C ARG A 76 0.21 -10.70 -3.83
N PRO A 77 1.09 -9.73 -3.44
CA PRO A 77 2.52 -9.99 -3.38
C PRO A 77 2.88 -10.88 -2.19
N PHE A 78 3.92 -11.70 -2.36
CA PHE A 78 4.57 -12.43 -1.28
C PHE A 78 6.08 -12.47 -1.50
N LEU A 79 6.84 -12.82 -0.48
CA LEU A 79 8.30 -12.85 -0.53
C LEU A 79 8.82 -14.27 -0.74
N LEU A 80 9.73 -14.41 -1.71
CA LEU A 80 10.60 -15.58 -1.82
C LEU A 80 11.89 -15.31 -1.04
N GLY A 81 12.29 -16.22 -0.16
CA GLY A 81 13.48 -16.08 0.68
C GLY A 81 13.26 -15.35 2.01
N SER A 82 12.00 -15.08 2.38
CA SER A 82 11.62 -14.48 3.67
C SER A 82 10.22 -14.92 4.07
N ASP A 83 9.98 -15.07 5.36
CA ASP A 83 8.66 -15.38 5.93
C ASP A 83 7.86 -14.13 6.31
N LEU A 84 8.39 -12.93 6.04
CA LEU A 84 7.69 -11.69 6.33
C LEU A 84 6.48 -11.52 5.41
N GLU A 85 5.40 -10.98 5.98
CA GLU A 85 4.27 -10.49 5.19
C GLU A 85 4.63 -9.18 4.50
N ILE A 86 4.08 -8.97 3.31
CA ILE A 86 4.34 -7.78 2.50
C ILE A 86 3.07 -7.19 1.93
N SER A 87 2.98 -5.86 1.96
CA SER A 87 2.04 -5.10 1.13
C SER A 87 2.76 -3.94 0.45
N ILE A 88 2.33 -3.63 -0.78
CA ILE A 88 3.01 -2.66 -1.65
C ILE A 88 1.98 -1.66 -2.16
N SER A 89 2.34 -0.38 -2.14
CA SER A 89 1.60 0.66 -2.86
C SER A 89 2.55 1.65 -3.53
N HIS A 90 2.06 2.30 -4.56
CA HIS A 90 2.84 3.29 -5.30
C HIS A 90 1.95 4.37 -5.90
N THR A 91 2.50 5.56 -5.99
CA THR A 91 1.99 6.68 -6.78
C THR A 91 2.95 6.98 -7.94
N ASP A 92 2.76 8.08 -8.64
CA ASP A 92 3.63 8.47 -9.77
C ASP A 92 5.11 8.58 -9.39
N GLN A 93 5.42 8.96 -8.16
CA GLN A 93 6.78 9.25 -7.71
C GLN A 93 7.14 8.62 -6.35
N LEU A 94 6.23 7.95 -5.70
CA LEU A 94 6.44 7.36 -4.39
C LEU A 94 6.08 5.88 -4.42
N VAL A 95 6.97 5.06 -3.89
CA VAL A 95 6.73 3.64 -3.62
C VAL A 95 6.82 3.43 -2.12
N ALA A 96 5.91 2.64 -1.57
CA ALA A 96 5.99 2.18 -0.20
C ALA A 96 5.84 0.66 -0.11
N ILE A 97 6.59 0.08 0.83
CA ILE A 97 6.51 -1.33 1.22
C ILE A 97 6.23 -1.39 2.71
N ALA A 98 5.19 -2.11 3.08
CA ALA A 98 4.94 -2.55 4.45
C ALA A 98 5.48 -3.97 4.63
N LEU A 99 6.29 -4.18 5.66
CA LEU A 99 6.80 -5.50 6.08
C LEU A 99 6.33 -5.78 7.49
N ALA A 100 5.74 -6.95 7.69
CA ALA A 100 5.24 -7.40 8.99
C ALA A 100 5.77 -8.81 9.33
N PRO A 101 5.75 -9.21 10.60
CA PRO A 101 6.07 -10.58 11.01
C PRO A 101 5.16 -11.61 10.33
N ALA A 102 5.68 -12.83 10.16
CA ALA A 102 4.93 -13.95 9.61
C ALA A 102 3.57 -14.13 10.29
N GLY A 103 2.52 -14.23 9.48
CA GLY A 103 1.13 -14.39 9.93
C GLY A 103 0.45 -13.10 10.42
N LEU A 104 1.11 -11.94 10.36
CA LEU A 104 0.48 -10.64 10.54
C LEU A 104 0.17 -10.04 9.16
N GLU A 105 -0.96 -10.44 8.60
CA GLU A 105 -1.40 -9.92 7.31
C GLU A 105 -1.61 -8.40 7.34
N VAL A 106 -1.17 -7.74 6.28
CA VAL A 106 -1.20 -6.27 6.16
C VAL A 106 -1.67 -5.83 4.79
N GLY A 107 -2.35 -4.70 4.75
CA GLY A 107 -2.66 -3.97 3.53
C GLY A 107 -2.13 -2.54 3.62
N LEU A 108 -1.48 -2.06 2.58
CA LEU A 108 -0.92 -0.71 2.49
C LEU A 108 -1.43 -0.02 1.23
N ASP A 109 -1.85 1.24 1.38
CA ASP A 109 -2.16 2.08 0.23
C ASP A 109 -1.63 3.50 0.34
N LEU A 110 -1.41 4.13 -0.83
CA LEU A 110 -0.94 5.50 -1.01
C LEU A 110 -1.85 6.23 -2.00
N GLU A 111 -2.30 7.45 -1.66
CA GLU A 111 -3.04 8.33 -2.58
C GLU A 111 -2.46 9.75 -2.57
N HIS A 112 -2.07 10.25 -3.73
CA HIS A 112 -1.55 11.61 -3.91
C HIS A 112 -2.58 12.58 -4.49
N ASN A 113 -3.64 12.08 -5.12
CA ASN A 113 -4.64 12.90 -5.80
C ASN A 113 -5.81 13.25 -4.86
N ILE A 114 -5.53 14.15 -3.92
CA ILE A 114 -6.46 14.62 -2.89
C ILE A 114 -7.78 15.11 -3.49
N ASP A 115 -7.70 15.96 -4.53
CA ASP A 115 -8.89 16.53 -5.16
C ASP A 115 -9.79 15.48 -5.83
N ARG A 116 -9.18 14.45 -6.42
CA ARG A 116 -9.93 13.35 -7.02
C ARG A 116 -10.62 12.52 -5.96
N ALA A 117 -9.90 12.15 -4.89
CA ALA A 117 -10.47 11.40 -3.78
C ALA A 117 -11.67 12.15 -3.19
N TYR A 118 -11.51 13.45 -2.89
CA TYR A 118 -12.60 14.26 -2.33
C TYR A 118 -13.83 14.35 -3.24
N ARG A 119 -13.63 14.61 -4.54
CA ARG A 119 -14.77 14.68 -5.49
C ARG A 119 -15.52 13.37 -5.65
N LEU A 120 -14.85 12.24 -5.46
CA LEU A 120 -15.41 10.90 -5.66
C LEU A 120 -15.79 10.20 -4.36
N MET A 121 -15.70 10.88 -3.20
CA MET A 121 -15.92 10.24 -1.89
C MET A 121 -17.27 9.54 -1.76
N HIS A 122 -18.31 10.04 -2.41
CA HIS A 122 -19.64 9.42 -2.44
C HIS A 122 -19.68 8.03 -3.12
N ARG A 123 -18.58 7.60 -3.78
CA ARG A 123 -18.48 6.29 -4.43
C ARG A 123 -17.84 5.23 -3.54
N TYR A 124 -17.24 5.63 -2.43
CA TYR A 124 -16.52 4.72 -1.54
C TYR A 124 -16.78 4.97 -0.05
N LEU A 125 -17.41 6.10 0.32
CA LEU A 125 -17.84 6.39 1.69
C LEU A 125 -19.36 6.52 1.73
N THR A 126 -19.98 5.92 2.73
CA THR A 126 -21.39 6.12 3.06
C THR A 126 -21.63 7.57 3.52
N GLU A 127 -22.88 8.01 3.58
CA GLU A 127 -23.22 9.35 4.09
C GLU A 127 -22.76 9.52 5.54
N ASP A 128 -22.95 8.50 6.38
CA ASP A 128 -22.54 8.50 7.78
C ASP A 128 -21.00 8.60 7.92
N GLU A 129 -20.22 7.86 7.10
CA GLU A 129 -18.76 7.96 7.08
C GLU A 129 -18.30 9.35 6.64
N GLN A 130 -18.94 9.94 5.62
CA GLN A 130 -18.62 11.30 5.16
C GLN A 130 -18.87 12.34 6.26
N GLU A 131 -20.04 12.28 6.93
CA GLU A 131 -20.38 13.21 8.00
C GLU A 131 -19.48 13.07 9.22
N ALA A 132 -19.18 11.85 9.62
CA ALA A 132 -18.42 11.56 10.83
C ALA A 132 -16.90 11.75 10.68
N LEU A 133 -16.33 11.51 9.48
CA LEU A 133 -14.88 11.34 9.31
C LEU A 133 -14.24 12.34 8.34
N VAL A 134 -15.00 13.01 7.47
CA VAL A 134 -14.43 13.93 6.46
C VAL A 134 -14.64 15.38 6.86
N HIS A 135 -13.57 16.05 7.29
CA HIS A 135 -13.57 17.47 7.66
C HIS A 135 -12.85 18.35 6.63
N ASN A 136 -12.02 17.75 5.80
CA ASN A 136 -11.26 18.41 4.73
C ASN A 136 -10.92 17.42 3.60
N PRO A 137 -10.45 17.89 2.42
CA PRO A 137 -10.12 17.02 1.30
C PRO A 137 -9.04 15.95 1.60
N THR A 138 -8.10 16.22 2.50
CA THR A 138 -7.05 15.27 2.87
C THR A 138 -7.63 14.07 3.63
N ASP A 139 -8.65 14.29 4.48
CA ASP A 139 -9.34 13.20 5.18
C ASP A 139 -9.97 12.23 4.18
N ALA A 140 -10.61 12.75 3.12
CA ALA A 140 -11.18 11.89 2.08
C ALA A 140 -10.10 11.06 1.38
N ALA A 141 -8.92 11.62 1.10
CA ALA A 141 -7.83 10.86 0.49
C ALA A 141 -7.28 9.79 1.44
N MET A 142 -7.13 10.09 2.73
CA MET A 142 -6.74 9.11 3.74
C MET A 142 -7.77 7.98 3.87
N LEU A 143 -9.08 8.29 3.82
CA LEU A 143 -10.14 7.29 3.86
C LEU A 143 -10.23 6.47 2.57
N TRP A 144 -9.93 7.06 1.41
CA TRP A 144 -9.74 6.30 0.17
C TRP A 144 -8.64 5.27 0.33
N SER A 145 -7.44 5.72 0.76
CA SER A 145 -6.33 4.81 1.03
C SER A 145 -6.68 3.75 2.07
N ALA A 146 -7.49 4.08 3.08
CA ALA A 146 -7.95 3.12 4.08
C ALA A 146 -8.82 2.00 3.45
N LYS A 147 -9.78 2.35 2.58
CA LYS A 147 -10.61 1.36 1.86
C LYS A 147 -9.75 0.46 0.95
N GLU A 148 -8.80 1.06 0.20
CA GLU A 148 -7.87 0.32 -0.66
C GLU A 148 -6.91 -0.58 0.16
N ALA A 149 -6.41 -0.11 1.30
CA ALA A 149 -5.58 -0.92 2.19
C ALA A 149 -6.34 -2.12 2.75
N ILE A 150 -7.61 -1.94 3.15
CA ILE A 150 -8.48 -3.04 3.56
C ILE A 150 -8.71 -4.02 2.40
N TYR A 151 -8.99 -3.53 1.21
CA TYR A 151 -9.19 -4.37 0.03
C TYR A 151 -7.96 -5.27 -0.22
N LYS A 152 -6.76 -4.70 -0.12
CA LYS A 152 -5.50 -5.44 -0.22
C LYS A 152 -5.28 -6.43 0.93
N LEU A 153 -5.67 -6.05 2.15
CA LEU A 153 -5.60 -6.93 3.33
C LEU A 153 -6.47 -8.17 3.15
N CYS A 154 -7.71 -7.98 2.70
CA CYS A 154 -8.70 -9.05 2.59
C CYS A 154 -8.39 -10.04 1.47
N ASP A 155 -7.66 -9.63 0.42
CA ASP A 155 -7.34 -10.43 -0.78
C ASP A 155 -8.57 -11.19 -1.33
N THR A 156 -9.75 -10.55 -1.26
CA THR A 156 -11.03 -11.14 -1.62
C THR A 156 -11.63 -10.38 -2.79
N GLU A 157 -11.88 -11.09 -3.91
CA GLU A 157 -12.50 -10.51 -5.09
C GLU A 157 -13.95 -10.08 -4.80
N GLY A 158 -14.34 -8.94 -5.35
CA GLY A 158 -15.73 -8.48 -5.36
C GLY A 158 -16.18 -7.71 -4.11
N LEU A 159 -15.29 -7.40 -3.16
CA LEU A 159 -15.63 -6.52 -2.04
C LEU A 159 -16.04 -5.13 -2.54
N ALA A 160 -17.24 -4.71 -2.17
CA ALA A 160 -17.76 -3.37 -2.47
C ALA A 160 -17.42 -2.40 -1.34
N PHE A 161 -16.81 -1.26 -1.66
CA PHE A 161 -16.36 -0.28 -0.65
C PHE A 161 -17.50 0.29 0.19
N LEU A 162 -18.68 0.46 -0.38
CA LEU A 162 -19.84 1.00 0.32
C LEU A 162 -20.55 -0.05 1.19
N ASP A 163 -20.62 -1.29 0.72
CA ASP A 163 -21.48 -2.31 1.33
C ASP A 163 -20.72 -3.27 2.25
N ASP A 164 -19.42 -3.51 1.96
CA ASP A 164 -18.63 -4.54 2.64
C ASP A 164 -17.53 -3.98 3.55
N ILE A 165 -17.27 -2.66 3.52
CA ILE A 165 -16.22 -2.04 4.34
C ILE A 165 -16.81 -0.81 5.04
N HIS A 166 -17.01 -0.87 6.35
CA HIS A 166 -17.56 0.24 7.14
C HIS A 166 -16.51 0.79 8.09
N ILE A 167 -16.03 2.03 7.83
CA ILE A 167 -15.01 2.68 8.64
C ILE A 167 -15.68 3.54 9.72
N TYR A 168 -15.23 3.39 10.96
CA TYR A 168 -15.72 4.15 12.08
C TYR A 168 -14.61 4.47 13.07
N LYS A 169 -14.86 5.41 13.98
CA LYS A 169 -13.91 5.79 15.04
C LYS A 169 -14.43 5.34 16.40
N GLU A 170 -13.64 4.59 17.12
CA GLU A 170 -13.95 4.14 18.48
C GLU A 170 -12.75 4.28 19.40
N CYS A 171 -12.93 4.86 20.58
CA CYS A 171 -11.87 5.09 21.57
C CYS A 171 -10.61 5.77 21.01
N GLY A 172 -10.75 6.62 20.00
CA GLY A 172 -9.65 7.32 19.33
C GLY A 172 -8.94 6.53 18.24
N GLN A 173 -9.27 5.26 18.04
CA GLN A 173 -8.79 4.42 16.96
C GLN A 173 -9.73 4.47 15.75
N LEU A 174 -9.17 4.35 14.57
CA LEU A 174 -9.94 4.16 13.35
C LEU A 174 -10.02 2.66 13.06
N LEU A 175 -11.24 2.17 12.96
CA LEU A 175 -11.56 0.75 12.77
C LEU A 175 -12.40 0.56 11.51
N ALA A 176 -12.40 -0.65 11.00
CA ALA A 176 -13.31 -1.06 9.94
C ALA A 176 -14.02 -2.35 10.31
N GLU A 177 -15.33 -2.38 10.11
CA GLU A 177 -16.12 -3.60 10.13
C GLU A 177 -16.21 -4.17 8.71
N LEU A 178 -16.06 -5.49 8.60
CA LEU A 178 -16.06 -6.25 7.36
C LEU A 178 -17.14 -7.34 7.46
N PRO A 179 -18.43 -6.97 7.29
CA PRO A 179 -19.56 -7.87 7.58
C PRO A 179 -19.50 -9.17 6.78
N THR A 180 -19.18 -9.09 5.49
CA THR A 180 -19.09 -10.24 4.58
C THR A 180 -18.03 -11.26 5.02
N LEU A 181 -16.96 -10.79 5.68
CA LEU A 181 -15.88 -11.65 6.20
C LEU A 181 -16.03 -11.98 7.68
N SER A 182 -17.04 -11.41 8.37
CA SER A 182 -17.20 -11.50 9.83
C SER A 182 -15.91 -11.13 10.58
N ALA A 183 -15.23 -10.08 10.13
CA ALA A 183 -13.94 -9.62 10.62
C ALA A 183 -13.95 -8.11 10.90
N GLN A 184 -12.95 -7.67 11.65
CA GLN A 184 -12.67 -6.24 11.89
C GLN A 184 -11.20 -5.96 11.58
N ALA A 185 -10.92 -4.73 11.15
CA ALA A 185 -9.58 -4.25 10.91
C ALA A 185 -9.30 -2.97 11.71
N VAL A 186 -8.06 -2.79 12.12
CA VAL A 186 -7.52 -1.53 12.64
C VAL A 186 -6.79 -0.80 11.51
N LEU A 187 -6.94 0.51 11.49
CA LEU A 187 -6.42 1.39 10.46
C LEU A 187 -5.50 2.44 11.08
N ASP A 188 -4.29 2.52 10.55
CA ASP A 188 -3.37 3.64 10.77
C ASP A 188 -3.35 4.49 9.51
N ILE A 189 -3.79 5.74 9.60
CA ILE A 189 -3.80 6.69 8.48
C ILE A 189 -2.94 7.91 8.82
N ASP A 190 -2.24 8.45 7.83
CA ASP A 190 -1.44 9.65 8.00
C ASP A 190 -1.19 10.33 6.65
N TYR A 191 -0.57 11.51 6.67
CA TYR A 191 -0.19 12.27 5.49
C TYR A 191 1.31 12.57 5.51
N LEU A 192 2.08 11.90 4.66
CA LEU A 192 3.53 12.00 4.58
C LEU A 192 3.99 12.11 3.12
N HIS A 193 5.05 12.88 2.87
CA HIS A 193 5.67 13.01 1.54
C HIS A 193 4.69 13.46 0.44
N ASP A 194 3.76 14.38 0.78
CA ASP A 194 2.70 14.88 -0.09
C ASP A 194 1.72 13.78 -0.55
N CYS A 195 1.54 12.77 0.27
CA CYS A 195 0.70 11.61 -0.01
C CYS A 195 -0.08 11.18 1.23
N ALA A 196 -1.35 10.90 1.07
CA ALA A 196 -2.12 10.16 2.07
C ALA A 196 -1.69 8.70 2.05
N PHE A 197 -1.55 8.07 3.20
CA PHE A 197 -1.35 6.63 3.28
C PHE A 197 -2.23 5.99 4.34
N ALA A 198 -2.50 4.72 4.16
CA ALA A 198 -3.17 3.89 5.14
C ALA A 198 -2.52 2.51 5.25
N LEU A 199 -2.38 2.04 6.48
CA LEU A 199 -2.05 0.68 6.84
C LEU A 199 -3.28 0.02 7.46
N ALA A 200 -3.66 -1.15 6.97
CA ALA A 200 -4.73 -1.97 7.51
C ALA A 200 -4.19 -3.30 8.03
N ARG A 201 -4.71 -3.74 9.17
CA ARG A 201 -4.42 -5.04 9.80
C ARG A 201 -5.70 -5.60 10.41
N TYR A 202 -5.87 -6.92 10.44
CA TYR A 202 -6.99 -7.51 11.18
C TYR A 202 -6.87 -7.18 12.67
N LEU A 203 -8.01 -6.85 13.27
CA LEU A 203 -8.13 -6.72 14.72
C LEU A 203 -8.07 -8.13 15.34
N ARG A 204 -7.15 -8.33 16.27
CA ARG A 204 -6.94 -9.62 16.97
C ARG A 204 -7.66 -9.67 18.30
#